data_a9fc8c56add5565f035e5a8259b8c85a
#
_entry.id   a9fc8c56add5565f035e5a8259b8c85a
#
_cell.length_a   1.000
_cell.length_b   1.000
_cell.length_c   1.000
_cell.angle_alpha   90.00
_cell.angle_beta   90.00
_cell.angle_gamma   90.00
#
_symmetry.space_group_name_H-M   'P 1'
#
loop_
_entity.id
_entity.type
_entity.pdbx_description
1 polymer ?
#
loop_
_entity_poly.entity_id
_entity_poly.type
_entity_poly.pdbx_seq_one_letter_code
_entity_poly.pdbx_strand_id
1 'polypeptide(L)'
;MTLSKYTLCLLSFAALCHSASAEPPLGSKRSAFDDYIAKPDSTYAWKLEKSVVNGSLKTFVLQLKTQTWRTDKEVDRPVWEHWLVVTVPEKVTTDRVFLLIGGGSHSSKTPSGPDAITGTIAQATGSIVAELKNVPNQPLIFHGDGQPRTEDDLIGYSWSQFLETGDPTWLPRFPMAKSAVRAMDCITEFAASEEGGKHAVKKFVVGGGSKRGWTTWMTAAADDRVEAIVPIVIDVLNAEQSLRHHAEAYGFWSEAIGNYYQHKILQRFDHPRMKELHELVDPYFYRNRLTLPKYIVNGSGDQFFLPDSSQFYFDQLKGEKLLRYVPNADHGLKDSDAVQSIAAFYQMVTTGKPRPEYSWTFEEDGSIRALSKTKPSKVLLWQANNPKARDFRLMTIGPAFKSTELQPGVDGAYVASKPADQPGWTASFIELTYDVGGSFPFKVTTAVRVTPNELPFKGVDLSKLEYEPLMSKDKSQTGK
;
A
#
# COMPACT_ATOMS: atom_id res chain seq x y z
N MET A 1 67.27 -11.05 60.74
CA MET A 1 66.86 -12.32 60.11
C MET A 1 65.41 -12.68 60.57
N THR A 2 64.38 -12.45 59.80
CA THR A 2 63.11 -13.13 59.87
C THR A 2 62.25 -12.62 58.70
N LEU A 3 62.02 -13.48 57.73
CA LEU A 3 61.15 -13.28 56.58
C LEU A 3 59.69 -13.28 57.02
N SER A 4 58.94 -12.23 56.63
CA SER A 4 57.48 -12.21 56.73
C SER A 4 56.87 -12.61 55.41
N LYS A 5 56.04 -13.65 55.43
CA LYS A 5 55.25 -14.16 54.28
C LYS A 5 53.99 -13.36 54.18
N TYR A 6 53.80 -12.65 53.04
CA TYR A 6 52.49 -12.12 52.64
C TYR A 6 51.77 -13.12 51.74
N THR A 7 50.63 -13.56 52.20
CA THR A 7 49.70 -14.41 51.44
C THR A 7 48.78 -13.50 50.61
N LEU A 8 48.84 -13.59 49.28
CA LEU A 8 47.99 -12.87 48.37
C LEU A 8 46.74 -13.67 48.12
N CYS A 9 45.58 -13.17 48.57
CA CYS A 9 44.28 -13.75 48.33
C CYS A 9 43.74 -13.23 46.97
N LEU A 10 43.73 -14.07 45.93
CA LEU A 10 43.11 -13.81 44.65
C LEU A 10 41.60 -14.09 44.76
N LEU A 11 40.81 -13.03 44.82
CA LEU A 11 39.34 -13.07 44.61
C LEU A 11 39.03 -13.12 43.12
N SER A 12 38.65 -14.31 42.64
CA SER A 12 38.14 -14.48 41.28
C SER A 12 36.71 -13.95 41.18
N PHE A 13 36.51 -12.80 40.54
CA PHE A 13 35.21 -12.34 40.13
C PHE A 13 34.80 -13.10 38.86
N ALA A 14 33.90 -14.07 38.99
CA ALA A 14 33.22 -14.67 37.85
C ALA A 14 32.15 -13.69 37.37
N ALA A 15 32.44 -12.94 36.30
CA ALA A 15 31.43 -12.18 35.59
C ALA A 15 30.49 -13.15 34.85
N LEU A 16 29.30 -13.34 35.36
CA LEU A 16 28.19 -13.95 34.62
C LEU A 16 27.79 -13.04 33.48
N CYS A 17 28.39 -13.23 32.29
CA CYS A 17 27.85 -12.71 31.05
C CYS A 17 26.49 -13.35 30.78
N HIS A 18 25.39 -12.69 31.16
CA HIS A 18 24.10 -12.99 30.60
C HIS A 18 24.17 -12.54 29.12
N SER A 19 24.38 -13.51 28.23
CA SER A 19 24.10 -13.30 26.80
C SER A 19 22.58 -13.12 26.67
N ALA A 20 22.12 -11.86 26.65
CA ALA A 20 20.83 -11.53 26.17
C ALA A 20 20.75 -12.08 24.73
N SER A 21 20.04 -13.18 24.53
CA SER A 21 19.71 -13.67 23.20
C SER A 21 18.89 -12.55 22.54
N ALA A 22 19.52 -11.86 21.59
CA ALA A 22 18.81 -10.89 20.77
C ALA A 22 17.59 -11.60 20.16
N GLU A 23 16.40 -11.08 20.39
CA GLU A 23 15.21 -11.58 19.70
C GLU A 23 15.49 -11.60 18.21
N PRO A 24 15.16 -12.69 17.48
CA PRO A 24 15.36 -12.72 16.05
C PRO A 24 14.61 -11.57 15.40
N PRO A 25 15.14 -10.95 14.31
CA PRO A 25 14.49 -9.83 13.65
C PRO A 25 13.04 -10.16 13.33
N LEU A 26 12.11 -9.26 13.65
CA LEU A 26 10.70 -9.37 13.28
C LEU A 26 10.59 -9.73 11.79
N GLY A 27 9.82 -10.76 11.45
CA GLY A 27 9.67 -11.27 10.09
C GLY A 27 10.70 -12.30 9.63
N SER A 28 11.63 -12.76 10.48
CA SER A 28 12.58 -13.83 10.14
C SER A 28 12.02 -15.25 10.41
N LYS A 29 11.01 -15.38 11.28
CA LYS A 29 10.31 -16.65 11.53
C LYS A 29 9.15 -16.82 10.53
N ARG A 30 8.94 -18.07 10.12
CA ARG A 30 7.78 -18.49 9.36
C ARG A 30 6.50 -18.18 10.15
N SER A 31 5.56 -17.47 9.55
CA SER A 31 4.30 -17.04 10.16
C SER A 31 3.13 -17.88 9.65
N ALA A 32 1.95 -17.77 10.30
CA ALA A 32 0.72 -18.37 9.79
C ALA A 32 0.38 -17.89 8.36
N PHE A 33 0.78 -16.69 7.99
CA PHE A 33 0.68 -16.20 6.61
C PHE A 33 1.54 -17.02 5.65
N ASP A 34 2.79 -17.30 5.99
CA ASP A 34 3.69 -18.09 5.16
C ASP A 34 3.18 -19.52 4.99
N ASP A 35 2.63 -20.11 6.06
CA ASP A 35 2.03 -21.43 6.03
C ASP A 35 0.81 -21.48 5.13
N TYR A 36 -0.03 -20.42 5.18
CA TYR A 36 -1.20 -20.30 4.31
C TYR A 36 -0.83 -20.20 2.83
N ILE A 37 0.15 -19.36 2.50
CA ILE A 37 0.63 -19.20 1.11
C ILE A 37 1.20 -20.50 0.57
N ALA A 38 2.04 -21.20 1.36
CA ALA A 38 2.72 -22.43 0.97
C ALA A 38 1.80 -23.65 0.89
N LYS A 39 0.62 -23.59 1.53
CA LYS A 39 -0.33 -24.72 1.55
C LYS A 39 -0.81 -25.03 0.13
N PRO A 40 -0.61 -26.28 -0.37
CA PRO A 40 -1.17 -26.68 -1.65
C PRO A 40 -2.70 -26.57 -1.66
N ASP A 41 -3.25 -26.25 -2.82
CA ASP A 41 -4.69 -26.17 -3.04
C ASP A 41 -5.03 -26.73 -4.43
N SER A 42 -5.78 -27.81 -4.46
CA SER A 42 -6.19 -28.49 -5.71
C SER A 42 -7.24 -27.74 -6.52
N THR A 43 -7.78 -26.64 -5.98
CA THR A 43 -8.75 -25.79 -6.66
C THR A 43 -8.11 -24.94 -7.77
N TYR A 44 -6.77 -24.71 -7.70
CA TYR A 44 -6.08 -23.90 -8.70
C TYR A 44 -6.29 -24.46 -10.11
N ALA A 45 -6.89 -23.63 -10.95
CA ALA A 45 -7.14 -23.93 -12.35
C ALA A 45 -7.40 -22.62 -13.13
N TRP A 46 -7.09 -22.63 -14.41
CA TRP A 46 -7.43 -21.52 -15.29
C TRP A 46 -7.86 -22.00 -16.67
N LYS A 47 -8.63 -21.16 -17.37
CA LYS A 47 -8.99 -21.37 -18.77
C LYS A 47 -9.02 -20.05 -19.51
N LEU A 48 -8.64 -20.07 -20.78
CA LEU A 48 -8.82 -18.93 -21.68
C LEU A 48 -10.32 -18.83 -22.05
N GLU A 49 -10.92 -17.68 -21.78
CA GLU A 49 -12.32 -17.41 -22.11
C GLU A 49 -12.44 -16.74 -23.48
N LYS A 50 -11.60 -15.75 -23.75
CA LYS A 50 -11.55 -15.06 -25.04
C LYS A 50 -10.26 -14.25 -25.23
N SER A 51 -10.02 -13.85 -26.47
CA SER A 51 -9.00 -12.86 -26.82
C SER A 51 -9.60 -11.72 -27.64
N VAL A 52 -9.04 -10.52 -27.50
CA VAL A 52 -9.45 -9.32 -28.21
C VAL A 52 -8.21 -8.59 -28.71
N VAL A 53 -8.22 -8.13 -29.95
CA VAL A 53 -7.16 -7.30 -30.53
C VAL A 53 -7.67 -5.86 -30.61
N ASN A 54 -6.90 -4.93 -30.06
CA ASN A 54 -7.17 -3.49 -30.11
C ASN A 54 -5.89 -2.73 -30.47
N GLY A 55 -5.78 -2.35 -31.73
CA GLY A 55 -4.56 -1.74 -32.25
C GLY A 55 -3.36 -2.68 -32.13
N SER A 56 -2.30 -2.20 -31.49
CA SER A 56 -1.05 -2.98 -31.24
C SER A 56 -1.11 -3.83 -29.97
N LEU A 57 -2.24 -3.90 -29.30
CA LEU A 57 -2.42 -4.68 -28.07
C LEU A 57 -3.31 -5.90 -28.33
N LYS A 58 -2.87 -7.06 -27.92
CA LYS A 58 -3.68 -8.27 -27.84
C LYS A 58 -3.98 -8.58 -26.38
N THR A 59 -5.25 -8.68 -26.03
CA THR A 59 -5.70 -8.92 -24.67
C THR A 59 -6.38 -10.27 -24.57
N PHE A 60 -5.99 -11.03 -23.58
CA PHE A 60 -6.55 -12.33 -23.23
C PHE A 60 -7.30 -12.21 -21.90
N VAL A 61 -8.49 -12.78 -21.86
CA VAL A 61 -9.32 -12.83 -20.64
C VAL A 61 -9.36 -14.27 -20.19
N LEU A 62 -8.79 -14.53 -19.02
CA LEU A 62 -8.74 -15.85 -18.41
C LEU A 62 -9.67 -15.89 -17.19
N GLN A 63 -10.40 -17.00 -17.04
CA GLN A 63 -11.07 -17.32 -15.79
C GLN A 63 -10.06 -18.08 -14.92
N LEU A 64 -9.80 -17.58 -13.70
CA LEU A 64 -8.82 -18.13 -12.78
C LEU A 64 -9.48 -18.50 -11.45
N LYS A 65 -9.37 -19.78 -11.06
CA LYS A 65 -9.66 -20.27 -9.72
C LYS A 65 -8.34 -20.32 -8.96
N THR A 66 -8.26 -19.65 -7.83
CA THR A 66 -6.99 -19.52 -7.11
C THR A 66 -6.87 -20.45 -5.91
N GLN A 67 -7.96 -20.69 -5.19
CA GLN A 67 -7.99 -21.45 -3.96
C GLN A 67 -9.40 -21.66 -3.42
N THR A 68 -9.51 -22.52 -2.41
CA THR A 68 -10.69 -22.61 -1.53
C THR A 68 -10.37 -21.91 -0.21
N TRP A 69 -11.20 -20.92 0.16
CA TRP A 69 -11.09 -20.21 1.43
C TRP A 69 -12.30 -20.46 2.31
N ARG A 70 -12.08 -20.96 3.53
CA ARG A 70 -13.10 -21.40 4.47
C ARG A 70 -13.88 -22.62 3.95
N THR A 71 -14.99 -22.93 4.58
CA THR A 71 -15.87 -24.04 4.22
C THR A 71 -17.23 -23.52 3.74
N ASP A 72 -17.99 -24.35 3.06
CA ASP A 72 -19.36 -24.06 2.61
C ASP A 72 -20.37 -23.81 3.76
N LYS A 73 -20.00 -24.22 4.99
CA LYS A 73 -20.78 -23.91 6.21
C LYS A 73 -20.51 -22.51 6.73
N GLU A 74 -19.35 -21.95 6.40
CA GLU A 74 -18.89 -20.65 6.92
C GLU A 74 -19.08 -19.52 5.90
N VAL A 75 -19.01 -19.84 4.61
CA VAL A 75 -19.15 -18.83 3.53
C VAL A 75 -19.86 -19.44 2.32
N ASP A 76 -20.71 -18.65 1.68
CA ASP A 76 -21.52 -19.08 0.54
C ASP A 76 -20.73 -19.40 -0.74
N ARG A 77 -19.51 -18.83 -0.88
CA ARG A 77 -18.62 -19.00 -2.05
C ARG A 77 -17.19 -19.23 -1.62
N PRO A 78 -16.85 -20.44 -1.14
CA PRO A 78 -15.51 -20.75 -0.66
C PRO A 78 -14.45 -20.78 -1.77
N VAL A 79 -14.82 -21.11 -3.01
CA VAL A 79 -13.89 -21.08 -4.16
C VAL A 79 -13.69 -19.65 -4.62
N TRP A 80 -12.43 -19.20 -4.64
CA TRP A 80 -12.08 -17.86 -5.11
C TRP A 80 -11.87 -17.86 -6.62
N GLU A 81 -12.71 -17.10 -7.32
CA GLU A 81 -12.73 -16.97 -8.77
C GLU A 81 -12.49 -15.53 -9.21
N HIS A 82 -11.66 -15.39 -10.22
CA HIS A 82 -11.18 -14.10 -10.69
C HIS A 82 -11.20 -14.05 -12.23
N TRP A 83 -11.35 -12.85 -12.76
CA TRP A 83 -10.91 -12.56 -14.11
C TRP A 83 -9.45 -12.13 -14.09
N LEU A 84 -8.61 -12.79 -14.88
CA LEU A 84 -7.24 -12.37 -15.14
C LEU A 84 -7.16 -11.86 -16.57
N VAL A 85 -6.92 -10.56 -16.72
CA VAL A 85 -6.86 -9.87 -18.01
C VAL A 85 -5.40 -9.65 -18.37
N VAL A 86 -4.87 -10.37 -19.35
CA VAL A 86 -3.45 -10.30 -19.75
C VAL A 86 -3.36 -9.56 -21.08
N THR A 87 -2.67 -8.43 -21.08
CA THR A 87 -2.45 -7.56 -22.25
C THR A 87 -1.03 -7.70 -22.73
N VAL A 88 -0.89 -8.13 -23.97
CA VAL A 88 0.39 -8.40 -24.65
C VAL A 88 0.55 -7.38 -25.78
N PRO A 89 1.58 -6.53 -25.78
CA PRO A 89 1.88 -5.65 -26.90
C PRO A 89 2.43 -6.45 -28.09
N GLU A 90 2.32 -5.91 -29.31
CA GLU A 90 2.81 -6.53 -30.54
C GLU A 90 4.29 -6.93 -30.41
N LYS A 91 5.09 -6.10 -29.76
CA LYS A 91 6.50 -6.39 -29.48
C LYS A 91 6.75 -6.41 -27.97
N VAL A 92 6.97 -7.59 -27.41
CA VAL A 92 7.39 -7.75 -26.02
C VAL A 92 8.92 -7.61 -25.93
N THR A 93 9.38 -6.69 -25.09
CA THR A 93 10.81 -6.30 -25.00
C THR A 93 11.48 -6.73 -23.69
N THR A 94 10.74 -7.32 -22.76
CA THR A 94 11.23 -7.69 -21.43
C THR A 94 10.57 -8.99 -20.94
N ASP A 95 11.23 -9.69 -20.03
CA ASP A 95 10.72 -10.87 -19.33
C ASP A 95 10.02 -10.52 -17.99
N ARG A 96 9.69 -9.25 -17.81
CA ARG A 96 8.99 -8.70 -16.66
C ARG A 96 7.54 -8.41 -16.97
N VAL A 97 6.67 -8.63 -16.01
CA VAL A 97 5.24 -8.36 -16.11
C VAL A 97 4.83 -7.37 -15.02
N PHE A 98 4.00 -6.39 -15.36
CA PHE A 98 3.29 -5.59 -14.38
C PHE A 98 1.97 -6.28 -14.04
N LEU A 99 1.78 -6.67 -12.78
CA LEU A 99 0.53 -7.23 -12.26
C LEU A 99 -0.20 -6.18 -11.43
N LEU A 100 -1.33 -5.68 -11.93
CA LEU A 100 -2.25 -4.85 -11.18
C LEU A 100 -3.26 -5.73 -10.44
N ILE A 101 -3.32 -5.59 -9.12
CA ILE A 101 -4.35 -6.22 -8.30
C ILE A 101 -5.56 -5.29 -8.26
N GLY A 102 -6.66 -5.71 -8.87
CA GLY A 102 -7.87 -4.94 -9.06
C GLY A 102 -9.04 -5.41 -8.20
N GLY A 103 -10.01 -4.54 -8.03
CA GLY A 103 -11.29 -4.83 -7.41
C GLY A 103 -12.27 -5.50 -8.36
N GLY A 104 -13.53 -5.49 -7.99
CA GLY A 104 -14.63 -6.06 -8.77
C GLY A 104 -15.58 -6.88 -7.91
N SER A 105 -16.44 -7.66 -8.57
CA SER A 105 -17.47 -8.45 -7.93
C SER A 105 -17.82 -9.64 -8.81
N HIS A 106 -18.40 -10.69 -8.24
CA HIS A 106 -18.95 -11.83 -8.99
C HIS A 106 -20.01 -11.44 -10.03
N SER A 107 -20.74 -10.35 -9.78
CA SER A 107 -21.71 -9.81 -10.73
C SER A 107 -21.08 -9.04 -11.89
N SER A 108 -19.77 -8.82 -11.86
CA SER A 108 -19.09 -8.11 -12.94
C SER A 108 -19.15 -8.90 -14.24
N LYS A 109 -19.49 -8.22 -15.33
CA LYS A 109 -19.46 -8.81 -16.66
C LYS A 109 -18.05 -9.26 -17.03
N THR A 110 -17.95 -10.27 -17.90
CA THR A 110 -16.68 -10.68 -18.49
C THR A 110 -15.97 -9.47 -19.09
N PRO A 111 -14.71 -9.19 -18.73
CA PRO A 111 -13.98 -8.04 -19.24
C PRO A 111 -13.96 -8.02 -20.77
N SER A 112 -14.13 -6.84 -21.38
CA SER A 112 -14.14 -6.68 -22.84
C SER A 112 -12.76 -6.41 -23.45
N GLY A 113 -11.79 -6.04 -22.61
CA GLY A 113 -10.42 -5.66 -23.02
C GLY A 113 -9.62 -5.18 -21.81
N PRO A 114 -8.46 -4.54 -22.05
CA PRO A 114 -7.64 -4.00 -20.99
C PRO A 114 -8.35 -2.81 -20.33
N ASP A 115 -8.07 -2.62 -19.06
CA ASP A 115 -8.35 -1.35 -18.38
C ASP A 115 -7.46 -0.24 -18.96
N ALA A 116 -7.90 1.02 -18.84
CA ALA A 116 -7.14 2.16 -19.35
C ALA A 116 -5.73 2.27 -18.73
N ILE A 117 -5.59 1.92 -17.45
CA ILE A 117 -4.31 1.94 -16.73
C ILE A 117 -3.36 0.89 -17.33
N THR A 118 -3.82 -0.37 -17.41
CA THR A 118 -3.00 -1.49 -17.90
C THR A 118 -2.66 -1.32 -19.38
N GLY A 119 -3.59 -0.81 -20.19
CA GLY A 119 -3.33 -0.49 -21.60
C GLY A 119 -2.26 0.59 -21.77
N THR A 120 -2.33 1.67 -21.00
CA THR A 120 -1.33 2.76 -21.01
C THR A 120 0.04 2.24 -20.64
N ILE A 121 0.15 1.43 -19.57
CA ILE A 121 1.43 0.86 -19.12
C ILE A 121 2.00 -0.08 -20.18
N ALA A 122 1.19 -0.98 -20.77
CA ALA A 122 1.64 -1.92 -21.79
C ALA A 122 2.22 -1.21 -23.03
N GLN A 123 1.51 -0.17 -23.53
CA GLN A 123 1.96 0.64 -24.64
C GLN A 123 3.26 1.40 -24.36
N ALA A 124 3.34 2.01 -23.17
CA ALA A 124 4.48 2.84 -22.79
C ALA A 124 5.76 2.03 -22.57
N THR A 125 5.65 0.76 -22.16
CA THR A 125 6.79 -0.04 -21.71
C THR A 125 7.16 -1.21 -22.62
N GLY A 126 6.30 -1.58 -23.57
CA GLY A 126 6.52 -2.77 -24.41
C GLY A 126 6.59 -4.07 -23.60
N SER A 127 5.87 -4.14 -22.48
CA SER A 127 5.83 -5.31 -21.60
C SER A 127 4.44 -5.92 -21.52
N ILE A 128 4.37 -7.20 -21.14
CA ILE A 128 3.10 -7.83 -20.74
C ILE A 128 2.62 -7.14 -19.48
N VAL A 129 1.33 -6.78 -19.45
CA VAL A 129 0.66 -6.21 -18.27
C VAL A 129 -0.60 -7.01 -17.98
N ALA A 130 -0.79 -7.38 -16.73
CA ALA A 130 -1.95 -8.16 -16.32
C ALA A 130 -2.75 -7.45 -15.22
N GLU A 131 -4.06 -7.65 -15.20
CA GLU A 131 -4.94 -7.22 -14.11
C GLU A 131 -5.68 -8.42 -13.54
N LEU A 132 -5.49 -8.65 -12.24
CA LEU A 132 -6.26 -9.63 -11.47
C LEU A 132 -7.48 -8.95 -10.86
N LYS A 133 -8.66 -9.19 -11.40
CA LYS A 133 -9.92 -8.58 -10.94
C LYS A 133 -10.58 -9.37 -9.80
N ASN A 134 -11.49 -8.72 -9.10
CA ASN A 134 -12.30 -9.31 -8.03
C ASN A 134 -11.47 -9.78 -6.81
N VAL A 135 -10.55 -8.94 -6.35
CA VAL A 135 -9.79 -9.17 -5.10
C VAL A 135 -10.26 -8.16 -4.06
N PRO A 136 -10.85 -8.62 -2.92
CA PRO A 136 -11.18 -9.99 -2.55
C PRO A 136 -12.29 -10.60 -3.42
N ASN A 137 -12.48 -11.92 -3.31
CA ASN A 137 -13.60 -12.65 -3.88
C ASN A 137 -14.91 -12.22 -3.20
N GLN A 138 -15.73 -11.43 -3.87
CA GLN A 138 -16.89 -10.74 -3.25
C GLN A 138 -18.07 -10.55 -4.19
N PRO A 139 -19.32 -10.32 -3.66
CA PRO A 139 -19.68 -10.33 -2.25
C PRO A 139 -19.65 -11.75 -1.64
N LEU A 140 -19.52 -11.83 -0.31
CA LEU A 140 -19.61 -13.08 0.46
C LEU A 140 -20.65 -12.96 1.56
N ILE A 141 -21.42 -14.06 1.77
CA ILE A 141 -22.36 -14.20 2.88
C ILE A 141 -21.76 -15.21 3.86
N PHE A 142 -21.62 -14.82 5.12
CA PHE A 142 -21.00 -15.65 6.16
C PHE A 142 -22.06 -16.31 7.04
N HIS A 143 -21.88 -17.59 7.37
CA HIS A 143 -22.74 -18.38 8.27
C HIS A 143 -24.24 -18.35 7.90
N GLY A 144 -24.56 -18.08 6.63
CA GLY A 144 -25.94 -18.04 6.16
C GLY A 144 -26.77 -16.87 6.71
N ASP A 145 -26.12 -15.80 7.19
CA ASP A 145 -26.81 -14.64 7.81
C ASP A 145 -27.56 -13.75 6.79
N GLY A 146 -27.48 -14.06 5.49
CA GLY A 146 -28.16 -13.32 4.43
C GLY A 146 -27.58 -11.94 4.12
N GLN A 147 -26.44 -11.56 4.73
CA GLN A 147 -25.80 -10.25 4.57
C GLN A 147 -24.63 -10.34 3.57
N PRO A 148 -24.77 -9.86 2.31
CA PRO A 148 -23.67 -9.85 1.37
C PRO A 148 -22.65 -8.77 1.73
N ARG A 149 -21.43 -9.16 2.05
CA ARG A 149 -20.34 -8.25 2.44
C ARG A 149 -19.34 -8.07 1.33
N THR A 150 -18.90 -6.85 1.17
CA THR A 150 -17.88 -6.44 0.19
C THR A 150 -16.84 -5.54 0.84
N GLU A 151 -15.68 -5.43 0.20
CA GLU A 151 -14.68 -4.43 0.52
C GLU A 151 -14.27 -4.44 2.01
N ASP A 152 -14.31 -3.28 2.68
CA ASP A 152 -13.91 -3.15 4.08
C ASP A 152 -14.91 -3.78 5.06
N ASP A 153 -16.17 -3.94 4.65
CA ASP A 153 -17.19 -4.66 5.41
C ASP A 153 -16.82 -6.16 5.55
N LEU A 154 -16.40 -6.79 4.45
CA LEU A 154 -15.90 -8.17 4.44
C LEU A 154 -14.66 -8.30 5.34
N ILE A 155 -13.73 -7.35 5.25
CA ILE A 155 -12.48 -7.38 6.02
C ILE A 155 -12.77 -7.16 7.52
N GLY A 156 -13.59 -6.18 7.85
CA GLY A 156 -13.96 -5.88 9.24
C GLY A 156 -14.67 -7.04 9.92
N TYR A 157 -15.63 -7.67 9.22
CA TYR A 157 -16.27 -8.89 9.69
C TYR A 157 -15.27 -10.01 9.98
N SER A 158 -14.40 -10.29 9.03
CA SER A 158 -13.42 -11.37 9.15
C SER A 158 -12.39 -11.10 10.25
N TRP A 159 -11.99 -9.86 10.46
CA TRP A 159 -11.13 -9.48 11.58
C TRP A 159 -11.83 -9.68 12.92
N SER A 160 -13.14 -9.38 13.00
CA SER A 160 -13.93 -9.68 14.20
C SER A 160 -13.92 -11.18 14.49
N GLN A 161 -14.10 -12.04 13.47
CA GLN A 161 -14.04 -13.49 13.62
C GLN A 161 -12.65 -13.96 14.14
N PHE A 162 -11.57 -13.37 13.62
CA PHE A 162 -10.22 -13.66 14.15
C PHE A 162 -10.08 -13.24 15.62
N LEU A 163 -10.52 -12.05 15.99
CA LEU A 163 -10.44 -11.60 17.38
C LEU A 163 -11.22 -12.53 18.33
N GLU A 164 -12.33 -13.07 17.90
CA GLU A 164 -13.17 -13.98 18.68
C GLU A 164 -12.58 -15.38 18.76
N THR A 165 -12.12 -15.94 17.65
CA THR A 165 -11.72 -17.35 17.54
C THR A 165 -10.23 -17.60 17.72
N GLY A 166 -9.38 -16.64 17.34
CA GLY A 166 -7.93 -16.79 17.22
C GLY A 166 -7.48 -17.59 15.99
N ASP A 167 -8.40 -17.95 15.08
CA ASP A 167 -8.05 -18.68 13.86
C ASP A 167 -7.54 -17.71 12.78
N PRO A 168 -6.23 -17.70 12.44
CA PRO A 168 -5.64 -16.77 11.49
C PRO A 168 -6.15 -16.98 10.06
N THR A 169 -6.77 -18.13 9.76
CA THR A 169 -7.33 -18.39 8.43
C THR A 169 -8.58 -17.56 8.15
N TRP A 170 -9.15 -16.88 9.14
CA TRP A 170 -10.17 -15.85 8.94
C TRP A 170 -9.65 -14.57 8.29
N LEU A 171 -8.33 -14.33 8.30
CA LEU A 171 -7.73 -13.08 7.81
C LEU A 171 -7.75 -13.02 6.27
N PRO A 172 -8.59 -12.20 5.62
CA PRO A 172 -8.78 -12.22 4.17
C PRO A 172 -7.57 -11.70 3.40
N ARG A 173 -6.62 -11.04 4.08
CA ARG A 173 -5.34 -10.66 3.49
C ARG A 173 -4.53 -11.87 3.00
N PHE A 174 -4.70 -13.02 3.64
CA PHE A 174 -4.02 -14.26 3.26
C PHE A 174 -4.50 -14.78 1.90
N PRO A 175 -5.81 -15.06 1.70
CA PRO A 175 -6.29 -15.47 0.39
C PRO A 175 -6.16 -14.38 -0.67
N MET A 176 -6.22 -13.09 -0.33
CA MET A 176 -5.96 -12.01 -1.27
C MET A 176 -4.53 -12.07 -1.82
N ALA A 177 -3.52 -12.22 -0.97
CA ALA A 177 -2.12 -12.37 -1.39
C ALA A 177 -1.90 -13.67 -2.17
N LYS A 178 -2.46 -14.79 -1.71
CA LYS A 178 -2.39 -16.07 -2.43
C LYS A 178 -3.01 -15.99 -3.83
N SER A 179 -4.10 -15.24 -4.00
CA SER A 179 -4.68 -15.02 -5.33
C SER A 179 -3.70 -14.29 -6.27
N ALA A 180 -2.95 -13.32 -5.78
CA ALA A 180 -1.92 -12.64 -6.58
C ALA A 180 -0.75 -13.59 -6.92
N VAL A 181 -0.29 -14.44 -5.98
CA VAL A 181 0.72 -15.48 -6.23
C VAL A 181 0.23 -16.45 -7.32
N ARG A 182 -1.00 -16.93 -7.23
CA ARG A 182 -1.60 -17.83 -8.23
C ARG A 182 -1.82 -17.14 -9.58
N ALA A 183 -2.10 -15.84 -9.60
CA ALA A 183 -2.13 -15.09 -10.85
C ALA A 183 -0.76 -15.02 -11.52
N MET A 184 0.33 -14.87 -10.75
CA MET A 184 1.70 -14.93 -11.29
C MET A 184 2.02 -16.31 -11.86
N ASP A 185 1.57 -17.41 -11.23
CA ASP A 185 1.70 -18.77 -11.76
C ASP A 185 0.97 -18.86 -13.12
N CYS A 186 -0.30 -18.48 -13.16
CA CYS A 186 -1.12 -18.51 -14.38
C CYS A 186 -0.54 -17.66 -15.51
N ILE A 187 -0.05 -16.45 -15.23
CA ILE A 187 0.59 -15.58 -16.22
C ILE A 187 1.85 -16.25 -16.80
N THR A 188 2.66 -16.87 -15.95
CA THR A 188 3.89 -17.56 -16.38
C THR A 188 3.56 -18.76 -17.28
N GLU A 189 2.62 -19.58 -16.88
CA GLU A 189 2.15 -20.74 -17.66
C GLU A 189 1.52 -20.31 -19.00
N PHE A 190 0.59 -19.34 -18.95
CA PHE A 190 -0.11 -18.85 -20.12
C PHE A 190 0.84 -18.18 -21.12
N ALA A 191 1.71 -17.28 -20.66
CA ALA A 191 2.64 -16.58 -21.54
C ALA A 191 3.60 -17.55 -22.29
N ALA A 192 3.96 -18.67 -21.66
CA ALA A 192 4.80 -19.71 -22.27
C ALA A 192 4.04 -20.59 -23.30
N SER A 193 2.71 -20.57 -23.31
CA SER A 193 1.89 -21.36 -24.26
C SER A 193 1.93 -20.79 -25.68
N GLU A 194 1.43 -21.59 -26.64
CA GLU A 194 1.25 -21.15 -28.06
C GLU A 194 0.32 -19.93 -28.12
N GLU A 195 -0.81 -19.97 -27.41
CA GLU A 195 -1.80 -18.89 -27.40
C GLU A 195 -1.25 -17.63 -26.76
N GLY A 196 -0.43 -17.75 -25.71
CA GLY A 196 0.23 -16.66 -25.00
C GLY A 196 1.43 -16.05 -25.74
N GLY A 197 1.90 -16.69 -26.83
CA GLY A 197 2.95 -16.18 -27.70
C GLY A 197 4.38 -16.65 -27.32
N LYS A 198 4.52 -17.66 -26.48
CA LYS A 198 5.80 -18.28 -26.06
C LYS A 198 6.77 -17.28 -25.41
N HIS A 199 6.24 -16.38 -24.61
CA HIS A 199 7.03 -15.41 -23.86
C HIS A 199 7.54 -16.00 -22.56
N ALA A 200 8.84 -15.79 -22.26
CA ALA A 200 9.39 -16.11 -20.95
C ALA A 200 9.04 -14.99 -19.95
N VAL A 201 8.44 -15.36 -18.84
CA VAL A 201 8.13 -14.44 -17.71
C VAL A 201 8.93 -14.89 -16.50
N LYS A 202 9.80 -14.01 -15.97
CA LYS A 202 10.68 -14.34 -14.83
C LYS A 202 10.38 -13.53 -13.58
N LYS A 203 10.01 -12.27 -13.74
CA LYS A 203 9.82 -11.34 -12.63
C LYS A 203 8.56 -10.51 -12.80
N PHE A 204 8.07 -10.01 -11.67
CA PHE A 204 6.85 -9.22 -11.60
C PHE A 204 7.10 -7.89 -10.88
N VAL A 205 6.46 -6.85 -11.38
CA VAL A 205 6.21 -5.63 -10.61
C VAL A 205 4.74 -5.65 -10.23
N VAL A 206 4.44 -5.62 -8.95
CA VAL A 206 3.07 -5.76 -8.45
C VAL A 206 2.58 -4.41 -7.97
N GLY A 207 1.36 -4.02 -8.36
CA GLY A 207 0.70 -2.80 -7.90
C GLY A 207 -0.76 -3.03 -7.56
N GLY A 208 -1.34 -2.13 -6.78
CA GLY A 208 -2.76 -2.17 -6.44
C GLY A 208 -3.15 -1.01 -5.53
N GLY A 209 -4.43 -0.64 -5.56
CA GLY A 209 -4.97 0.47 -4.78
C GLY A 209 -5.65 0.04 -3.48
N SER A 210 -5.51 0.84 -2.41
CA SER A 210 -6.22 0.64 -1.15
C SER A 210 -5.93 -0.75 -0.55
N LYS A 211 -6.95 -1.53 -0.23
CA LYS A 211 -6.79 -2.91 0.24
C LYS A 211 -6.00 -3.81 -0.73
N ARG A 212 -5.96 -3.49 -2.04
CA ARG A 212 -5.13 -4.19 -3.03
C ARG A 212 -3.68 -3.67 -2.98
N GLY A 213 -3.45 -2.44 -2.57
CA GLY A 213 -2.12 -1.93 -2.20
C GLY A 213 -1.57 -2.64 -0.96
N TRP A 214 -2.41 -2.91 0.02
CA TRP A 214 -2.06 -3.78 1.15
C TRP A 214 -1.68 -5.18 0.68
N THR A 215 -2.50 -5.76 -0.23
CA THR A 215 -2.21 -7.07 -0.84
C THR A 215 -0.90 -7.04 -1.64
N THR A 216 -0.58 -5.93 -2.30
CA THR A 216 0.69 -5.72 -3.02
C THR A 216 1.90 -5.90 -2.09
N TRP A 217 1.88 -5.27 -0.91
CA TRP A 217 2.91 -5.45 0.10
C TRP A 217 3.03 -6.91 0.57
N MET A 218 1.90 -7.54 0.89
CA MET A 218 1.87 -8.92 1.37
C MET A 218 2.34 -9.91 0.31
N THR A 219 1.98 -9.69 -0.97
CA THR A 219 2.45 -10.52 -2.10
C THR A 219 3.97 -10.46 -2.22
N ALA A 220 4.56 -9.27 -2.11
CA ALA A 220 6.02 -9.11 -2.16
C ALA A 220 6.74 -9.74 -0.95
N ALA A 221 6.08 -9.79 0.21
CA ALA A 221 6.62 -10.48 1.38
C ALA A 221 6.58 -12.02 1.24
N ALA A 222 5.76 -12.54 0.32
CA ALA A 222 5.48 -13.97 0.15
C ALA A 222 6.17 -14.62 -1.05
N ASP A 223 6.56 -13.85 -2.08
CA ASP A 223 7.01 -14.41 -3.35
C ASP A 223 8.20 -13.62 -3.94
N ASP A 224 9.34 -14.27 -4.05
CA ASP A 224 10.61 -13.70 -4.55
C ASP A 224 10.62 -13.37 -6.05
N ARG A 225 9.59 -13.76 -6.79
CA ARG A 225 9.39 -13.33 -8.18
C ARG A 225 9.03 -11.86 -8.28
N VAL A 226 8.53 -11.26 -7.19
CA VAL A 226 8.25 -9.82 -7.13
C VAL A 226 9.55 -9.05 -6.97
N GLU A 227 9.93 -8.26 -7.99
CA GLU A 227 11.18 -7.48 -7.98
C GLU A 227 10.99 -5.99 -7.65
N ALA A 228 9.76 -5.47 -7.74
CA ALA A 228 9.41 -4.12 -7.31
C ALA A 228 7.89 -4.04 -7.02
N ILE A 229 7.48 -3.05 -6.23
CA ILE A 229 6.06 -2.83 -5.91
C ILE A 229 5.62 -1.39 -6.08
N VAL A 230 4.31 -1.24 -6.35
CA VAL A 230 3.62 0.05 -6.42
C VAL A 230 2.36 -0.03 -5.54
N PRO A 231 2.49 0.11 -4.22
CA PRO A 231 1.33 0.26 -3.34
C PRO A 231 0.73 1.66 -3.52
N ILE A 232 -0.58 1.69 -3.79
CA ILE A 232 -1.29 2.92 -4.12
C ILE A 232 -2.35 3.17 -3.05
N VAL A 233 -2.45 4.40 -2.54
CA VAL A 233 -3.42 4.87 -1.55
C VAL A 233 -3.61 3.90 -0.37
N ILE A 234 -2.49 3.54 0.26
CA ILE A 234 -2.45 2.65 1.42
C ILE A 234 -1.41 3.14 2.45
N ASP A 235 -1.60 4.36 2.90
CA ASP A 235 -0.69 5.08 3.80
C ASP A 235 -0.96 4.75 5.28
N VAL A 236 -0.94 3.45 5.62
CA VAL A 236 -1.40 2.95 6.94
C VAL A 236 -0.47 1.95 7.60
N LEU A 237 0.72 1.68 7.04
CA LEU A 237 1.67 0.76 7.66
C LEU A 237 2.02 1.24 9.09
N ASN A 238 2.31 0.29 10.00
CA ASN A 238 2.31 0.52 11.43
C ASN A 238 0.92 1.01 11.89
N ALA A 239 -0.08 0.21 11.53
CA ALA A 239 -1.50 0.58 11.55
C ALA A 239 -1.98 1.09 12.90
N GLU A 240 -1.48 0.54 14.02
CA GLU A 240 -1.84 1.02 15.35
C GLU A 240 -1.47 2.49 15.55
N GLN A 241 -0.23 2.87 15.20
CA GLN A 241 0.24 4.25 15.33
C GLN A 241 -0.49 5.19 14.37
N SER A 242 -0.72 4.75 13.14
CA SER A 242 -1.45 5.52 12.13
C SER A 242 -2.90 5.77 12.54
N LEU A 243 -3.60 4.77 13.09
CA LEU A 243 -4.97 4.91 13.56
C LEU A 243 -5.05 5.78 14.83
N ARG A 244 -4.09 5.66 15.75
CA ARG A 244 -4.00 6.55 16.91
C ARG A 244 -3.83 8.01 16.47
N HIS A 245 -2.93 8.26 15.53
CA HIS A 245 -2.72 9.59 14.96
C HIS A 245 -3.98 10.14 14.28
N HIS A 246 -4.71 9.30 13.54
CA HIS A 246 -6.01 9.65 12.96
C HIS A 246 -7.00 10.13 14.02
N ALA A 247 -7.14 9.37 15.10
CA ALA A 247 -8.02 9.70 16.20
C ALA A 247 -7.60 11.01 16.91
N GLU A 248 -6.33 11.17 17.17
CA GLU A 248 -5.80 12.36 17.86
C GLU A 248 -5.80 13.63 16.99
N ALA A 249 -5.78 13.46 15.66
CA ALA A 249 -5.89 14.60 14.74
C ALA A 249 -7.33 15.05 14.52
N TYR A 250 -8.27 14.10 14.39
CA TYR A 250 -9.66 14.40 14.03
C TYR A 250 -10.61 14.48 15.24
N GLY A 251 -10.37 13.71 16.32
CA GLY A 251 -11.31 13.56 17.45
C GLY A 251 -12.53 12.68 17.13
N PHE A 252 -12.53 12.03 15.98
CA PHE A 252 -13.56 11.09 15.52
C PHE A 252 -12.95 10.10 14.52
N TRP A 253 -13.69 9.03 14.21
CA TRP A 253 -13.34 8.12 13.12
C TRP A 253 -13.95 8.61 11.81
N SER A 254 -13.10 8.81 10.77
CA SER A 254 -13.57 9.21 9.43
C SER A 254 -14.61 8.24 8.88
N GLU A 255 -15.58 8.78 8.13
CA GLU A 255 -16.62 7.98 7.47
C GLU A 255 -16.05 6.84 6.62
N ALA A 256 -14.86 7.04 6.04
CA ALA A 256 -14.20 6.07 5.17
C ALA A 256 -13.84 4.75 5.88
N ILE A 257 -13.56 4.79 7.20
CA ILE A 257 -13.24 3.60 8.00
C ILE A 257 -14.42 3.08 8.82
N GLY A 258 -15.63 3.51 8.47
CA GLY A 258 -16.87 3.18 9.19
C GLY A 258 -17.17 1.68 9.26
N ASN A 259 -16.79 0.88 8.27
CA ASN A 259 -16.98 -0.57 8.32
C ASN A 259 -16.20 -1.22 9.48
N TYR A 260 -14.96 -0.76 9.74
CA TYR A 260 -14.18 -1.24 10.90
C TYR A 260 -14.82 -0.81 12.23
N TYR A 261 -15.45 0.37 12.27
CA TYR A 261 -16.22 0.81 13.43
C TYR A 261 -17.47 -0.07 13.65
N GLN A 262 -18.25 -0.37 12.58
CA GLN A 262 -19.44 -1.20 12.65
C GLN A 262 -19.15 -2.62 13.17
N HIS A 263 -18.02 -3.21 12.76
CA HIS A 263 -17.55 -4.51 13.25
C HIS A 263 -16.79 -4.42 14.59
N LYS A 264 -16.82 -3.26 15.25
CA LYS A 264 -16.22 -3.01 16.57
C LYS A 264 -14.71 -3.29 16.62
N ILE A 265 -14.00 -3.12 15.49
CA ILE A 265 -12.55 -3.27 15.45
C ILE A 265 -11.88 -2.09 16.14
N LEU A 266 -12.33 -0.86 15.84
CA LEU A 266 -11.77 0.37 16.37
C LEU A 266 -12.03 0.57 17.88
N GLN A 267 -13.08 -0.07 18.43
CA GLN A 267 -13.39 -0.04 19.85
C GLN A 267 -12.63 -1.10 20.67
N ARG A 268 -11.89 -2.00 20.01
CA ARG A 268 -11.21 -3.14 20.63
C ARG A 268 -9.69 -3.07 20.53
N PHE A 269 -9.10 -1.87 20.54
CA PHE A 269 -7.64 -1.70 20.51
C PHE A 269 -6.90 -2.46 21.63
N ASP A 270 -7.52 -2.59 22.80
CA ASP A 270 -6.97 -3.30 23.96
C ASP A 270 -7.28 -4.82 23.94
N HIS A 271 -7.87 -5.33 22.86
CA HIS A 271 -8.16 -6.76 22.77
C HIS A 271 -6.87 -7.58 22.78
N PRO A 272 -6.76 -8.69 23.56
CA PRO A 272 -5.52 -9.46 23.69
C PRO A 272 -4.91 -9.94 22.36
N ARG A 273 -5.74 -10.20 21.34
CA ARG A 273 -5.30 -10.63 20.01
C ARG A 273 -5.08 -9.48 19.02
N MET A 274 -5.27 -8.22 19.39
CA MET A 274 -5.12 -7.10 18.46
C MET A 274 -3.67 -6.99 17.97
N LYS A 275 -2.70 -7.16 18.87
CA LYS A 275 -1.29 -7.17 18.51
C LYS A 275 -0.98 -8.29 17.51
N GLU A 276 -1.47 -9.51 17.75
CA GLU A 276 -1.28 -10.65 16.84
C GLU A 276 -1.95 -10.39 15.48
N LEU A 277 -3.15 -9.81 15.46
CA LEU A 277 -3.81 -9.42 14.23
C LEU A 277 -2.90 -8.50 13.38
N HIS A 278 -2.36 -7.44 13.99
CA HIS A 278 -1.45 -6.53 13.28
C HIS A 278 -0.18 -7.25 12.82
N GLU A 279 0.45 -8.06 13.66
CA GLU A 279 1.65 -8.83 13.30
C GLU A 279 1.42 -9.76 12.09
N LEU A 280 0.19 -10.27 11.93
CA LEU A 280 -0.17 -11.17 10.83
C LEU A 280 -0.55 -10.44 9.54
N VAL A 281 -1.19 -9.28 9.61
CA VAL A 281 -1.73 -8.62 8.41
C VAL A 281 -1.03 -7.32 8.03
N ASP A 282 -0.36 -6.61 8.95
CA ASP A 282 0.28 -5.34 8.64
C ASP A 282 1.66 -5.57 8.00
N PRO A 283 1.87 -5.09 6.76
CA PRO A 283 3.15 -5.21 6.06
C PRO A 283 4.35 -4.62 6.82
N TYR A 284 4.11 -3.73 7.75
CA TYR A 284 5.14 -3.18 8.62
C TYR A 284 5.94 -4.26 9.36
N PHE A 285 5.30 -5.34 9.78
CA PHE A 285 5.95 -6.46 10.46
C PHE A 285 6.79 -7.34 9.51
N TYR A 286 6.55 -7.24 8.20
CA TYR A 286 7.29 -7.93 7.15
C TYR A 286 8.39 -7.05 6.50
N ARG A 287 8.61 -5.81 6.96
CA ARG A 287 9.49 -4.82 6.34
C ARG A 287 10.93 -5.28 6.12
N ASN A 288 11.42 -6.20 6.94
CA ASN A 288 12.77 -6.76 6.78
C ASN A 288 12.91 -7.68 5.56
N ARG A 289 11.81 -8.24 5.03
CA ARG A 289 11.75 -9.00 3.78
C ARG A 289 11.55 -8.07 2.57
N LEU A 290 11.01 -6.90 2.78
CA LEU A 290 10.62 -5.94 1.74
C LEU A 290 11.80 -5.05 1.33
N THR A 291 12.90 -5.66 0.86
CA THR A 291 14.12 -4.95 0.45
C THR A 291 14.11 -4.47 -1.00
N LEU A 292 13.15 -4.97 -1.80
CA LEU A 292 12.97 -4.62 -3.21
C LEU A 292 12.56 -3.14 -3.38
N PRO A 293 12.77 -2.53 -4.57
CA PRO A 293 12.31 -1.19 -4.89
C PRO A 293 10.81 -1.02 -4.72
N LYS A 294 10.41 0.09 -4.13
CA LYS A 294 9.00 0.42 -3.89
C LYS A 294 8.70 1.87 -4.24
N TYR A 295 7.62 2.08 -4.99
CA TYR A 295 7.08 3.38 -5.32
C TYR A 295 5.70 3.54 -4.68
N ILE A 296 5.66 4.27 -3.56
CA ILE A 296 4.48 4.46 -2.71
C ILE A 296 3.76 5.71 -3.20
N VAL A 297 2.49 5.56 -3.65
CA VAL A 297 1.71 6.64 -4.25
C VAL A 297 0.45 6.88 -3.43
N ASN A 298 0.31 8.08 -2.86
CA ASN A 298 -0.79 8.47 -1.97
C ASN A 298 -1.47 9.74 -2.47
N GLY A 299 -2.71 9.99 -2.05
CA GLY A 299 -3.42 11.25 -2.24
C GLY A 299 -3.17 12.20 -1.07
N SER A 300 -2.95 13.50 -1.34
CA SER A 300 -2.77 14.48 -0.27
C SER A 300 -4.07 14.84 0.47
N GLY A 301 -5.21 14.49 -0.11
CA GLY A 301 -6.56 14.71 0.43
C GLY A 301 -7.34 13.43 0.67
N ASP A 302 -6.64 12.31 0.91
CA ASP A 302 -7.23 11.00 1.15
C ASP A 302 -8.14 11.02 2.40
N GLN A 303 -9.31 10.39 2.29
CA GLN A 303 -10.28 10.33 3.38
C GLN A 303 -10.06 9.16 4.35
N PHE A 304 -9.23 8.19 3.97
CA PHE A 304 -8.83 7.07 4.84
C PHE A 304 -7.60 7.40 5.68
N PHE A 305 -6.60 8.06 5.07
CA PHE A 305 -5.27 8.23 5.65
C PHE A 305 -4.87 9.71 5.68
N LEU A 306 -4.37 10.16 6.82
CA LEU A 306 -3.86 11.52 6.93
C LEU A 306 -2.64 11.72 6.02
N PRO A 307 -2.43 12.92 5.47
CA PRO A 307 -1.35 13.15 4.52
C PRO A 307 0.06 12.97 5.12
N ASP A 308 0.20 13.04 6.43
CA ASP A 308 1.46 12.85 7.14
C ASP A 308 1.64 11.44 7.75
N SER A 309 0.84 10.46 7.33
CA SER A 309 0.89 9.07 7.85
C SER A 309 2.20 8.35 7.55
N SER A 310 2.90 8.70 6.47
CA SER A 310 4.18 8.07 6.12
C SER A 310 5.26 8.21 7.21
N GLN A 311 5.14 9.15 8.14
CA GLN A 311 6.05 9.31 9.28
C GLN A 311 6.16 8.07 10.16
N PHE A 312 5.14 7.20 10.19
CA PHE A 312 5.09 6.04 11.08
C PHE A 312 5.82 4.82 10.52
N TYR A 313 6.21 4.83 9.24
CA TYR A 313 6.81 3.64 8.63
C TYR A 313 7.90 3.93 7.61
N PHE A 314 7.86 5.06 6.89
CA PHE A 314 8.71 5.27 5.71
C PHE A 314 10.19 5.11 6.00
N ASP A 315 10.71 5.72 7.06
CA ASP A 315 12.14 5.66 7.39
C ASP A 315 12.60 4.25 7.77
N GLN A 316 11.69 3.42 8.27
CA GLN A 316 11.97 2.05 8.71
C GLN A 316 11.93 1.02 7.57
N LEU A 317 11.39 1.39 6.41
CA LEU A 317 11.41 0.53 5.23
C LEU A 317 12.82 0.31 4.73
N LYS A 318 13.14 -0.93 4.32
CA LYS A 318 14.45 -1.33 3.81
C LYS A 318 14.53 -1.20 2.30
N GLY A 319 15.75 -1.06 1.79
CA GLY A 319 16.01 -0.93 0.35
C GLY A 319 15.52 0.37 -0.26
N GLU A 320 15.45 0.41 -1.59
CA GLU A 320 15.02 1.60 -2.34
C GLU A 320 13.53 1.88 -2.10
N LYS A 321 13.23 3.13 -1.73
CA LYS A 321 11.88 3.59 -1.41
C LYS A 321 11.66 4.98 -1.96
N LEU A 322 10.61 5.14 -2.73
CA LEU A 322 10.22 6.37 -3.42
C LEU A 322 8.81 6.73 -2.98
N LEU A 323 8.58 7.98 -2.62
CA LEU A 323 7.31 8.46 -2.08
C LEU A 323 6.70 9.48 -3.03
N ARG A 324 5.39 9.43 -3.21
CA ARG A 324 4.63 10.44 -3.93
C ARG A 324 3.30 10.71 -3.25
N TYR A 325 3.09 11.96 -2.87
CA TYR A 325 1.76 12.49 -2.58
C TYR A 325 1.25 13.25 -3.79
N VAL A 326 0.10 12.82 -4.32
CA VAL A 326 -0.58 13.49 -5.44
C VAL A 326 -1.38 14.67 -4.88
N PRO A 327 -1.05 15.92 -5.23
CA PRO A 327 -1.72 17.08 -4.68
C PRO A 327 -3.19 17.14 -5.10
N ASN A 328 -4.06 17.60 -4.21
CA ASN A 328 -5.49 17.75 -4.44
C ASN A 328 -6.20 16.47 -4.93
N ALA A 329 -5.70 15.32 -4.57
CA ALA A 329 -6.29 14.03 -4.89
C ALA A 329 -6.80 13.34 -3.62
N ASP A 330 -7.98 12.74 -3.73
CA ASP A 330 -8.57 11.86 -2.73
C ASP A 330 -8.05 10.42 -2.89
N HIS A 331 -8.68 9.47 -2.18
CA HIS A 331 -8.37 8.05 -2.27
C HIS A 331 -8.50 7.47 -3.69
N GLY A 332 -9.26 8.10 -4.56
CA GLY A 332 -9.47 7.64 -5.94
C GLY A 332 -8.38 8.06 -6.93
N LEU A 333 -7.53 9.04 -6.58
CA LEU A 333 -6.52 9.66 -7.45
C LEU A 333 -7.05 10.09 -8.83
N LYS A 334 -8.34 10.42 -8.93
CA LYS A 334 -8.96 10.81 -10.19
C LYS A 334 -8.33 12.08 -10.74
N ASP A 335 -8.33 12.22 -12.06
CA ASP A 335 -7.87 13.40 -12.79
C ASP A 335 -6.43 13.79 -12.47
N SER A 336 -5.58 12.80 -12.15
CA SER A 336 -4.17 12.96 -11.81
C SER A 336 -3.25 12.29 -12.82
N ASP A 337 -1.95 12.61 -12.72
CA ASP A 337 -0.89 11.98 -13.53
C ASP A 337 -0.22 10.80 -12.80
N ALA A 338 -0.90 10.18 -11.83
CA ALA A 338 -0.36 9.05 -11.08
C ALA A 338 0.00 7.87 -11.98
N VAL A 339 -0.88 7.52 -12.93
CA VAL A 339 -0.68 6.41 -13.87
C VAL A 339 0.57 6.62 -14.73
N GLN A 340 0.77 7.83 -15.24
CA GLN A 340 1.94 8.19 -16.05
C GLN A 340 3.23 8.01 -15.25
N SER A 341 3.24 8.45 -14.00
CA SER A 341 4.42 8.32 -13.13
C SER A 341 4.69 6.85 -12.73
N ILE A 342 3.62 6.05 -12.55
CA ILE A 342 3.73 4.60 -12.33
C ILE A 342 4.33 3.91 -13.57
N ALA A 343 3.87 4.28 -14.76
CA ALA A 343 4.42 3.77 -16.02
C ALA A 343 5.91 4.13 -16.17
N ALA A 344 6.31 5.36 -15.79
CA ALA A 344 7.70 5.79 -15.80
C ALA A 344 8.56 4.99 -14.80
N PHE A 345 8.06 4.75 -13.58
CA PHE A 345 8.72 3.89 -12.60
C PHE A 345 8.92 2.47 -13.16
N TYR A 346 7.86 1.86 -13.68
CA TYR A 346 7.92 0.51 -14.23
C TYR A 346 8.87 0.42 -15.43
N GLN A 347 8.87 1.44 -16.30
CA GLN A 347 9.82 1.50 -17.40
C GLN A 347 11.28 1.52 -16.93
N MET A 348 11.59 2.27 -15.87
CA MET A 348 12.96 2.24 -15.30
C MET A 348 13.32 0.86 -14.74
N VAL A 349 12.37 0.17 -14.11
CA VAL A 349 12.57 -1.21 -13.63
C VAL A 349 12.87 -2.16 -14.80
N THR A 350 12.02 -2.15 -15.84
CA THR A 350 12.16 -3.07 -16.99
C THR A 350 13.42 -2.84 -17.82
N THR A 351 13.90 -1.61 -17.87
CA THR A 351 15.10 -1.24 -18.64
C THR A 351 16.38 -1.25 -17.81
N GLY A 352 16.28 -1.51 -16.50
CA GLY A 352 17.43 -1.45 -15.58
C GLY A 352 17.98 -0.05 -15.37
N LYS A 353 17.24 1.00 -15.76
CA LYS A 353 17.67 2.39 -15.54
C LYS A 353 17.64 2.73 -14.03
N PRO A 354 18.66 3.43 -13.51
CA PRO A 354 18.65 3.89 -12.14
C PRO A 354 17.51 4.90 -11.94
N ARG A 355 16.83 4.79 -10.80
CA ARG A 355 15.83 5.78 -10.39
C ARG A 355 16.51 6.98 -9.77
N PRO A 356 15.87 8.17 -9.81
CA PRO A 356 16.42 9.37 -9.18
C PRO A 356 16.68 9.18 -7.68
N GLU A 357 17.86 9.60 -7.22
CA GLU A 357 18.22 9.61 -5.81
C GLU A 357 17.90 10.97 -5.21
N TYR A 358 17.06 10.99 -4.21
CA TYR A 358 16.70 12.18 -3.46
C TYR A 358 16.51 11.86 -1.97
N SER A 359 16.58 12.89 -1.15
CA SER A 359 16.36 12.82 0.30
C SER A 359 15.75 14.13 0.79
N TRP A 360 15.21 14.11 2.01
CA TRP A 360 14.72 15.31 2.66
C TRP A 360 14.94 15.24 4.17
N THR A 361 14.91 16.42 4.79
CA THR A 361 14.88 16.61 6.23
C THR A 361 13.80 17.62 6.60
N PHE A 362 13.20 17.42 7.76
CA PHE A 362 12.34 18.39 8.40
C PHE A 362 13.18 19.15 9.42
N GLU A 363 13.47 20.42 9.13
CA GLU A 363 14.35 21.25 9.95
C GLU A 363 13.63 21.74 11.22
N GLU A 364 14.40 22.11 12.25
CA GLU A 364 13.86 22.60 13.52
C GLU A 364 13.09 23.92 13.37
N ASP A 365 13.49 24.77 12.43
CA ASP A 365 12.83 26.04 12.12
C ASP A 365 11.46 25.88 11.43
N GLY A 366 11.05 24.65 11.11
CA GLY A 366 9.80 24.35 10.44
C GLY A 366 9.90 24.27 8.91
N SER A 367 11.09 24.47 8.32
CA SER A 367 11.31 24.32 6.88
C SER A 367 11.46 22.84 6.45
N ILE A 368 11.23 22.59 5.15
CA ILE A 368 11.52 21.30 4.51
C ILE A 368 12.71 21.51 3.58
N ARG A 369 13.76 20.72 3.77
CA ARG A 369 14.95 20.75 2.93
C ARG A 369 15.02 19.48 2.11
N ALA A 370 14.98 19.58 0.78
CA ALA A 370 15.14 18.48 -0.15
C ALA A 370 16.47 18.56 -0.91
N LEU A 371 17.14 17.44 -1.03
CA LEU A 371 18.35 17.27 -1.83
C LEU A 371 18.10 16.23 -2.91
N SER A 372 18.64 16.45 -4.11
CA SER A 372 18.61 15.48 -5.18
C SER A 372 19.95 15.34 -5.85
N LYS A 373 20.47 14.11 -5.94
CA LYS A 373 21.68 13.83 -6.72
C LYS A 373 21.40 13.86 -8.23
N THR A 374 20.20 13.47 -8.62
CA THR A 374 19.73 13.56 -10.00
C THR A 374 19.07 14.91 -10.19
N LYS A 375 19.48 15.67 -11.21
CA LYS A 375 18.91 17.01 -11.47
C LYS A 375 17.42 16.88 -11.85
N PRO A 376 16.47 17.42 -11.07
CA PRO A 376 15.07 17.46 -11.44
C PRO A 376 14.85 18.51 -12.56
N SER A 377 13.86 18.25 -13.41
CA SER A 377 13.43 19.21 -14.44
C SER A 377 12.52 20.29 -13.86
N LYS A 378 11.83 20.01 -12.74
CA LYS A 378 10.98 20.95 -12.03
C LYS A 378 10.86 20.57 -10.56
N VAL A 379 10.81 21.57 -9.68
CA VAL A 379 10.58 21.38 -8.25
C VAL A 379 9.49 22.32 -7.78
N LEU A 380 8.47 21.78 -7.11
CA LEU A 380 7.31 22.53 -6.63
C LEU A 380 7.15 22.33 -5.12
N LEU A 381 6.94 23.40 -4.39
CA LEU A 381 6.36 23.38 -3.06
C LEU A 381 4.84 23.35 -3.20
N TRP A 382 4.19 22.38 -2.57
CA TRP A 382 2.74 22.30 -2.42
C TRP A 382 2.34 22.62 -1.00
N GLN A 383 1.36 23.53 -0.81
CA GLN A 383 0.86 23.93 0.51
C GLN A 383 -0.65 24.09 0.52
N ALA A 384 -1.28 23.64 1.60
CA ALA A 384 -2.69 23.89 1.90
C ALA A 384 -2.84 24.27 3.38
N ASN A 385 -3.67 25.28 3.67
CA ASN A 385 -4.03 25.68 5.03
C ASN A 385 -5.49 25.32 5.32
N ASN A 386 -5.72 24.76 6.51
CA ASN A 386 -7.05 24.66 7.08
C ASN A 386 -7.10 25.45 8.42
N PRO A 387 -7.77 26.60 8.46
CA PRO A 387 -7.80 27.47 9.63
C PRO A 387 -8.68 26.94 10.77
N LYS A 388 -9.46 25.88 10.54
CA LYS A 388 -10.48 25.38 11.48
C LYS A 388 -10.11 24.07 12.14
N ALA A 389 -9.42 23.17 11.41
CA ALA A 389 -9.15 21.81 11.87
C ALA A 389 -7.88 21.25 11.23
N ARG A 390 -7.26 20.26 11.88
CA ARG A 390 -6.15 19.48 11.31
C ARG A 390 -6.67 18.40 10.34
N ASP A 391 -7.47 18.82 9.38
CA ASP A 391 -8.17 17.97 8.42
C ASP A 391 -7.92 18.49 6.99
N PHE A 392 -7.19 17.69 6.21
CA PHE A 392 -6.80 18.00 4.84
C PHE A 392 -7.50 17.12 3.80
N ARG A 393 -8.56 16.40 4.21
CA ARG A 393 -9.36 15.60 3.28
C ARG A 393 -9.91 16.48 2.16
N LEU A 394 -9.83 16.00 0.92
CA LEU A 394 -10.30 16.74 -0.25
C LEU A 394 -11.77 17.16 -0.10
N MET A 395 -12.60 16.30 0.52
CA MET A 395 -14.00 16.60 0.79
C MET A 395 -14.20 17.73 1.81
N THR A 396 -13.21 18.00 2.68
CA THR A 396 -13.27 19.04 3.72
C THR A 396 -12.77 20.38 3.21
N ILE A 397 -11.60 20.40 2.54
CA ILE A 397 -10.94 21.66 2.14
C ILE A 397 -10.97 21.92 0.64
N GLY A 398 -11.53 21.01 -0.17
CA GLY A 398 -11.48 21.10 -1.63
C GLY A 398 -10.04 21.03 -2.16
N PRO A 399 -9.78 21.49 -3.41
CA PRO A 399 -8.46 21.49 -4.01
C PRO A 399 -7.61 22.68 -3.49
N ALA A 400 -7.37 22.69 -2.19
CA ALA A 400 -6.72 23.81 -1.48
C ALA A 400 -5.21 23.85 -1.62
N PHE A 401 -4.56 22.74 -2.00
CA PHE A 401 -3.12 22.75 -2.24
C PHE A 401 -2.77 23.64 -3.43
N LYS A 402 -1.89 24.61 -3.20
CA LYS A 402 -1.34 25.52 -4.21
C LYS A 402 0.14 25.27 -4.35
N SER A 403 0.66 25.40 -5.57
CA SER A 403 2.08 25.18 -5.84
C SER A 403 2.83 26.51 -6.05
N THR A 404 4.10 26.49 -5.59
CA THR A 404 5.09 27.52 -5.88
C THR A 404 6.35 26.84 -6.37
N GLU A 405 6.99 27.34 -7.43
CA GLU A 405 8.22 26.76 -7.92
C GLU A 405 9.40 27.12 -7.00
N LEU A 406 10.22 26.13 -6.70
CA LEU A 406 11.43 26.29 -5.90
C LEU A 406 12.66 26.27 -6.81
N GLN A 407 13.61 27.17 -6.51
CA GLN A 407 14.92 27.18 -7.12
C GLN A 407 15.94 26.57 -6.12
N PRO A 408 16.99 25.91 -6.61
CA PRO A 408 18.02 25.38 -5.73
C PRO A 408 18.81 26.52 -5.08
N GLY A 409 19.13 26.37 -3.78
CA GLY A 409 20.06 27.24 -3.08
C GLY A 409 21.51 27.05 -3.56
N VAL A 410 22.43 27.82 -2.96
CA VAL A 410 23.87 27.78 -3.28
C VAL A 410 24.47 26.37 -3.10
N ASP A 411 23.94 25.62 -2.15
CA ASP A 411 24.33 24.25 -1.82
C ASP A 411 23.56 23.17 -2.61
N GLY A 412 22.74 23.59 -3.58
CA GLY A 412 21.95 22.72 -4.42
C GLY A 412 20.66 22.18 -3.77
N ALA A 413 20.38 22.57 -2.52
CA ALA A 413 19.17 22.14 -1.83
C ALA A 413 17.95 22.99 -2.26
N TYR A 414 16.78 22.35 -2.31
CA TYR A 414 15.49 23.01 -2.44
C TYR A 414 14.88 23.16 -1.06
N VAL A 415 14.66 24.41 -0.63
CA VAL A 415 14.18 24.70 0.72
C VAL A 415 12.79 25.32 0.64
N ALA A 416 11.82 24.65 1.23
CA ALA A 416 10.52 25.22 1.52
C ALA A 416 10.55 25.82 2.93
N SER A 417 10.54 27.14 3.04
CA SER A 417 10.49 27.85 4.32
C SER A 417 9.26 27.42 5.13
N LYS A 418 9.36 27.54 6.46
CA LYS A 418 8.20 27.39 7.35
C LYS A 418 7.03 28.23 6.79
N PRO A 419 5.80 27.68 6.75
CA PRO A 419 4.63 28.47 6.39
C PRO A 419 4.52 29.72 7.27
N ALA A 420 4.03 30.81 6.67
CA ALA A 420 3.71 32.01 7.43
C ALA A 420 2.73 31.68 8.57
N ASP A 421 2.89 32.37 9.69
CA ASP A 421 1.99 32.20 10.83
C ASP A 421 0.57 32.61 10.43
N GLN A 422 -0.34 31.63 10.45
CA GLN A 422 -1.75 31.80 10.13
C GLN A 422 -2.58 30.84 11.01
N PRO A 423 -3.87 31.14 11.24
CA PRO A 423 -4.73 30.25 12.04
C PRO A 423 -4.78 28.82 11.50
N GLY A 424 -4.88 27.85 12.42
CA GLY A 424 -5.06 26.43 12.09
C GLY A 424 -3.79 25.72 11.73
N TRP A 425 -3.85 24.85 10.73
CA TRP A 425 -2.76 23.96 10.31
C TRP A 425 -2.45 24.11 8.82
N THR A 426 -1.18 24.03 8.49
CA THR A 426 -0.70 24.02 7.10
C THR A 426 0.02 22.72 6.80
N ALA A 427 -0.44 21.99 5.77
CA ALA A 427 0.25 20.84 5.21
C ALA A 427 1.13 21.28 4.04
N SER A 428 2.40 20.83 4.03
CA SER A 428 3.41 21.22 3.04
C SER A 428 4.24 20.02 2.60
N PHE A 429 4.58 19.95 1.31
CA PHE A 429 5.54 18.98 0.77
C PHE A 429 6.18 19.50 -0.51
N ILE A 430 7.36 18.95 -0.85
CA ILE A 430 8.08 19.29 -2.08
C ILE A 430 7.91 18.16 -3.09
N GLU A 431 7.47 18.48 -4.31
CA GLU A 431 7.41 17.57 -5.46
C GLU A 431 8.61 17.82 -6.38
N LEU A 432 9.31 16.74 -6.76
CA LEU A 432 10.39 16.75 -7.74
C LEU A 432 9.96 15.97 -8.98
N THR A 433 10.13 16.58 -10.14
CA THR A 433 9.83 15.98 -11.45
C THR A 433 11.12 15.71 -12.19
N TYR A 434 11.23 14.52 -12.79
CA TYR A 434 12.41 14.08 -13.54
C TYR A 434 12.02 13.66 -14.95
N ASP A 435 12.85 14.06 -15.92
CA ASP A 435 12.86 13.43 -17.23
C ASP A 435 13.71 12.16 -17.15
N VAL A 436 13.08 11.00 -17.34
CA VAL A 436 13.73 9.70 -17.26
C VAL A 436 13.93 9.05 -18.65
N GLY A 437 13.71 9.84 -19.71
CA GLY A 437 13.88 9.41 -21.10
C GLY A 437 12.87 8.36 -21.53
N GLY A 438 11.64 8.47 -21.04
CA GLY A 438 10.50 7.65 -21.40
C GLY A 438 9.34 8.47 -21.93
N SER A 439 8.17 7.84 -22.10
CA SER A 439 6.94 8.51 -22.55
C SER A 439 6.38 9.50 -21.54
N PHE A 440 6.73 9.31 -20.25
CA PHE A 440 6.17 10.11 -19.16
C PHE A 440 7.25 10.57 -18.19
N PRO A 441 7.09 11.75 -17.56
CA PRO A 441 7.96 12.20 -16.49
C PRO A 441 7.75 11.33 -15.25
N PHE A 442 8.79 11.21 -14.44
CA PHE A 442 8.73 10.55 -13.15
C PHE A 442 8.66 11.58 -12.03
N LYS A 443 7.74 11.40 -11.10
CA LYS A 443 7.55 12.32 -9.98
C LYS A 443 7.68 11.62 -8.64
N VAL A 444 8.34 12.30 -7.71
CA VAL A 444 8.42 11.91 -6.31
C VAL A 444 8.15 13.12 -5.42
N THR A 445 7.85 12.89 -4.15
CA THR A 445 7.70 13.97 -3.17
C THR A 445 8.48 13.66 -1.89
N THR A 446 8.70 14.70 -1.09
CA THR A 446 8.99 14.52 0.33
C THR A 446 7.77 13.93 1.03
N ALA A 447 7.93 13.48 2.29
CA ALA A 447 6.79 13.32 3.18
C ALA A 447 6.08 14.68 3.39
N VAL A 448 4.82 14.63 3.78
CA VAL A 448 4.05 15.83 4.12
C VAL A 448 4.39 16.26 5.55
N ARG A 449 4.69 17.54 5.72
CA ARG A 449 4.84 18.18 7.03
C ARG A 449 3.58 18.97 7.35
N VAL A 450 3.00 18.76 8.52
CA VAL A 450 1.89 19.58 9.05
C VAL A 450 2.41 20.49 10.15
N THR A 451 2.15 21.78 10.01
CA THR A 451 2.60 22.83 10.95
C THR A 451 1.40 23.63 11.47
N PRO A 452 1.23 23.86 12.79
CA PRO A 452 2.04 23.30 13.87
C PRO A 452 1.91 21.77 13.99
N ASN A 453 2.94 21.11 14.54
CA ASN A 453 2.91 19.66 14.80
C ASN A 453 2.19 19.39 16.13
N GLU A 454 0.93 19.78 16.19
CA GLU A 454 0.07 19.63 17.35
C GLU A 454 -1.16 18.80 16.98
N LEU A 455 -1.53 17.88 17.86
CA LEU A 455 -2.72 17.05 17.72
C LEU A 455 -3.81 17.59 18.62
N PRO A 456 -4.94 18.10 18.06
CA PRO A 456 -5.99 18.76 18.83
C PRO A 456 -6.64 17.86 19.90
N PHE A 457 -6.65 16.54 19.65
CA PHE A 457 -7.30 15.55 20.50
C PHE A 457 -6.31 14.54 21.08
N LYS A 458 -5.07 14.97 21.33
CA LYS A 458 -4.02 14.11 21.88
C LYS A 458 -4.47 13.41 23.18
N GLY A 459 -4.28 12.08 23.22
CA GLY A 459 -4.63 11.26 24.38
C GLY A 459 -6.14 10.91 24.47
N VAL A 460 -6.89 11.10 23.39
CA VAL A 460 -8.30 10.69 23.33
C VAL A 460 -8.46 9.18 23.54
N ASP A 461 -9.51 8.79 24.24
CA ASP A 461 -9.87 7.38 24.43
C ASP A 461 -10.46 6.81 23.13
N LEU A 462 -9.67 6.01 22.42
CA LEU A 462 -10.04 5.43 21.13
C LEU A 462 -11.32 4.60 21.17
N SER A 463 -11.59 3.94 22.32
CA SER A 463 -12.75 3.05 22.48
C SER A 463 -14.08 3.82 22.53
N LYS A 464 -14.03 5.12 22.84
CA LYS A 464 -15.19 6.01 22.98
C LYS A 464 -15.42 6.94 21.81
N LEU A 465 -14.48 6.95 20.84
CA LEU A 465 -14.64 7.82 19.68
C LEU A 465 -15.81 7.38 18.82
N GLU A 466 -16.58 8.34 18.42
CA GLU A 466 -17.67 8.15 17.48
C GLU A 466 -17.14 8.16 16.04
N TYR A 467 -17.89 7.54 15.19
CA TYR A 467 -17.72 7.58 13.75
C TYR A 467 -18.45 8.81 13.18
N GLU A 468 -17.76 9.56 12.32
CA GLU A 468 -18.34 10.73 11.65
C GLU A 468 -19.62 10.31 10.92
N PRO A 469 -20.79 10.90 11.25
CA PRO A 469 -22.02 10.55 10.58
C PRO A 469 -21.85 10.84 9.09
N LEU A 470 -22.25 9.90 8.24
CA LEU A 470 -22.39 10.14 6.81
C LEU A 470 -23.19 11.42 6.67
N MET A 471 -22.56 12.49 6.17
CA MET A 471 -23.30 13.70 5.84
C MET A 471 -24.45 13.26 4.96
N SER A 472 -25.67 13.37 5.47
CA SER A 472 -26.87 13.08 4.71
C SER A 472 -26.75 13.92 3.46
N LYS A 473 -26.51 13.29 2.32
CA LYS A 473 -26.66 13.97 1.03
C LYS A 473 -28.03 14.57 1.07
N ASP A 474 -28.09 15.88 1.15
CA ASP A 474 -29.34 16.63 1.17
C ASP A 474 -30.15 16.18 -0.05
N LYS A 475 -31.16 15.31 0.22
CA LYS A 475 -32.05 14.77 -0.81
C LYS A 475 -32.92 15.85 -1.44
N SER A 476 -32.71 17.12 -1.08
CA SER A 476 -33.47 18.28 -1.60
C SER A 476 -33.00 18.80 -2.96
N GLN A 477 -31.91 18.23 -3.54
CA GLN A 477 -31.44 18.67 -4.88
C GLN A 477 -31.70 17.68 -6.02
N THR A 478 -32.45 16.60 -5.82
CA THR A 478 -32.88 15.70 -6.91
C THR A 478 -34.34 15.91 -7.31
N GLY A 479 -34.83 17.13 -7.21
CA GLY A 479 -36.16 17.52 -7.66
C GLY A 479 -36.08 18.73 -8.59
N LYS A 480 -35.67 18.50 -9.86
CA LYS A 480 -36.24 19.18 -11.04
C LYS A 480 -35.70 18.54 -12.31
#